data_32c7524701d06a334488c29c8d8279bc
#
_entry.id   32c7524701d06a334488c29c8d8279bc
#
_cell.length_a   1.000
_cell.length_b   1.000
_cell.length_c   1.000
_cell.angle_alpha   90.00
_cell.angle_beta   90.00
_cell.angle_gamma   90.00
#
_symmetry.space_group_name_H-M   'P 1'
#
loop_
_entity.id
_entity.type
_entity.pdbx_description
1 polymer ?
#
loop_
_entity_poly.entity_id
_entity_poly.type
_entity_poly.pdbx_seq_one_letter_code
_entity_poly.pdbx_strand_id
1 'polypeptide(L)'
;MKNNKEVLVAPKHKLPFDDGVTVDRSNLWNKYNNHMLFRSLTLDNKLFYKIIPYLIIEYSGHYLVFDTGDDHYSFNSKGIVYIQDCVHRYDYIRPIVEYNAEQCGLQDIRAIKDFGFIKAQRTNPDDIAIVYRAKINTFFEAPDNAKWMDYNDLVNKCRKFDGFGIEFINYLIDKII
;
A
#
# COMPACT_ATOMS: atom_id res chain seq x y z
N MET A 1 -14.01 -5.24 26.50
CA MET A 1 -14.56 -4.51 25.33
C MET A 1 -13.83 -5.01 24.08
N LYS A 2 -14.53 -5.63 23.13
CA LYS A 2 -13.94 -5.94 21.83
C LYS A 2 -13.71 -4.61 21.11
N ASN A 3 -12.47 -4.22 20.89
CA ASN A 3 -12.14 -3.08 20.03
C ASN A 3 -12.66 -3.41 18.63
N ASN A 4 -13.82 -2.88 18.27
CA ASN A 4 -14.32 -2.91 16.91
C ASN A 4 -13.40 -2.03 16.07
N LYS A 5 -12.42 -2.66 15.41
CA LYS A 5 -11.56 -1.96 14.45
C LYS A 5 -12.37 -1.71 13.20
N GLU A 6 -12.48 -0.47 12.79
CA GLU A 6 -13.08 -0.11 11.51
C GLU A 6 -12.06 -0.26 10.39
N VAL A 7 -12.50 -0.73 9.24
CA VAL A 7 -11.68 -0.87 8.04
C VAL A 7 -12.33 -0.16 6.87
N LEU A 8 -11.51 0.38 5.98
CA LEU A 8 -12.00 0.94 4.74
C LEU A 8 -12.35 -0.19 3.78
N VAL A 9 -13.51 -0.12 3.17
CA VAL A 9 -14.01 -1.14 2.24
C VAL A 9 -14.61 -0.52 1.00
N ALA A 10 -14.63 -1.29 -0.10
CA ALA A 10 -15.27 -0.89 -1.34
C ALA A 10 -16.11 -2.04 -1.91
N PRO A 11 -17.31 -1.76 -2.45
CA PRO A 11 -18.17 -2.79 -3.05
C PRO A 11 -17.49 -3.42 -4.27
N LYS A 12 -17.41 -4.76 -4.30
CA LYS A 12 -16.77 -5.51 -5.40
C LYS A 12 -17.40 -5.23 -6.77
N HIS A 13 -18.70 -5.05 -6.82
CA HIS A 13 -19.43 -4.81 -8.07
C HIS A 13 -19.19 -3.42 -8.68
N LYS A 14 -18.67 -2.46 -7.90
CA LYS A 14 -18.41 -1.09 -8.36
C LYS A 14 -16.96 -0.84 -8.75
N LEU A 15 -16.07 -1.73 -8.39
CA LEU A 15 -14.64 -1.60 -8.59
C LEU A 15 -14.09 -2.84 -9.30
N PRO A 16 -14.28 -2.95 -10.63
CA PRO A 16 -13.75 -4.05 -11.41
C PRO A 16 -12.24 -3.85 -11.61
N PHE A 17 -11.45 -4.26 -10.61
CA PHE A 17 -10.00 -4.27 -10.73
C PHE A 17 -9.52 -5.58 -11.34
N ASP A 18 -8.64 -5.48 -12.32
CA ASP A 18 -7.87 -6.60 -12.81
C ASP A 18 -6.82 -7.03 -11.78
N ASP A 19 -6.43 -8.31 -11.83
CA ASP A 19 -5.35 -8.83 -11.01
C ASP A 19 -4.02 -8.16 -11.37
N GLY A 20 -3.14 -8.02 -10.39
CA GLY A 20 -1.87 -7.35 -10.56
C GLY A 20 -1.93 -5.85 -10.33
N VAL A 21 -1.09 -5.10 -11.02
CA VAL A 21 -0.93 -3.65 -10.86
C VAL A 21 -1.72 -2.89 -11.91
N THR A 22 -2.65 -2.05 -11.46
CA THR A 22 -3.34 -1.08 -12.31
C THR A 22 -2.78 0.31 -12.03
N VAL A 23 -2.07 0.90 -12.99
CA VAL A 23 -1.54 2.26 -12.88
C VAL A 23 -2.64 3.27 -13.16
N ASP A 24 -2.93 4.11 -12.19
CA ASP A 24 -3.86 5.23 -12.33
C ASP A 24 -3.31 6.43 -11.54
N ARG A 25 -2.77 7.41 -12.23
CA ARG A 25 -2.19 8.63 -11.66
C ARG A 25 -3.17 9.78 -11.58
N SER A 26 -4.40 9.59 -12.04
CA SER A 26 -5.49 10.52 -11.76
C SER A 26 -5.81 10.44 -10.27
N ASN A 27 -6.18 11.55 -9.67
CA ASN A 27 -6.49 11.63 -8.23
C ASN A 27 -7.38 10.45 -7.79
N LEU A 28 -6.77 9.38 -7.32
CA LEU A 28 -7.42 8.11 -6.96
C LEU A 28 -8.52 8.33 -5.93
N TRP A 29 -8.27 9.22 -4.98
CA TRP A 29 -9.23 9.57 -3.95
C TRP A 29 -10.52 10.12 -4.54
N ASN A 30 -10.45 11.12 -5.40
CA ASN A 30 -11.63 11.73 -5.99
C ASN A 30 -12.39 10.77 -6.90
N LYS A 31 -11.67 9.90 -7.62
CA LYS A 31 -12.28 8.94 -8.55
C LYS A 31 -13.08 7.85 -7.84
N TYR A 32 -12.59 7.36 -6.70
CA TYR A 32 -13.15 6.17 -6.04
C TYR A 32 -13.81 6.47 -4.68
N ASN A 33 -13.67 7.68 -4.17
CA ASN A 33 -14.21 8.13 -2.88
C ASN A 33 -15.69 7.76 -2.69
N ASN A 34 -16.53 7.99 -3.70
CA ASN A 34 -17.97 7.70 -3.63
C ASN A 34 -18.32 6.21 -3.50
N HIS A 35 -17.33 5.32 -3.64
CA HIS A 35 -17.50 3.88 -3.56
C HIS A 35 -16.92 3.27 -2.30
N MET A 36 -16.19 4.06 -1.51
CA MET A 36 -15.51 3.59 -0.30
C MET A 36 -16.36 3.87 0.93
N LEU A 37 -16.43 2.90 1.83
CA LEU A 37 -17.18 2.95 3.08
C LEU A 37 -16.32 2.44 4.22
N PHE A 38 -16.54 2.99 5.43
CA PHE A 38 -16.00 2.40 6.66
C PHE A 38 -16.95 1.33 7.19
N ARG A 39 -16.41 0.18 7.56
CA ARG A 39 -17.17 -0.94 8.10
C ARG A 39 -16.43 -1.60 9.26
N SER A 40 -17.18 -2.23 10.14
CA SER A 40 -16.63 -3.08 11.19
C SER A 40 -15.99 -4.35 10.61
N LEU A 41 -15.02 -4.94 11.35
CA LEU A 41 -14.31 -6.17 10.95
C LEU A 41 -15.18 -7.43 10.79
N THR A 42 -16.44 -7.39 11.14
CA THR A 42 -17.41 -8.50 10.92
C THR A 42 -17.96 -8.53 9.50
N LEU A 43 -17.20 -8.08 8.53
CA LEU A 43 -17.65 -7.84 7.16
C LEU A 43 -17.79 -9.12 6.35
N ASP A 44 -18.83 -9.16 5.52
CA ASP A 44 -18.97 -10.19 4.49
C ASP A 44 -18.01 -9.89 3.32
N ASN A 45 -16.85 -10.56 3.33
CA ASN A 45 -15.83 -10.46 2.29
C ASN A 45 -16.32 -10.85 0.89
N LYS A 46 -17.51 -11.49 0.78
CA LYS A 46 -18.10 -11.81 -0.52
C LYS A 46 -18.54 -10.57 -1.29
N LEU A 47 -18.96 -9.53 -0.58
CA LEU A 47 -19.54 -8.32 -1.17
C LEU A 47 -18.56 -7.15 -1.27
N PHE A 48 -17.51 -7.16 -0.47
CA PHE A 48 -16.61 -6.01 -0.34
C PHE A 48 -15.14 -6.41 -0.44
N TYR A 49 -14.34 -5.53 -1.05
CA TYR A 49 -12.89 -5.51 -0.86
C TYR A 49 -12.55 -4.72 0.40
N LYS A 50 -11.55 -5.17 1.13
CA LYS A 50 -10.85 -4.35 2.11
C LYS A 50 -9.81 -3.51 1.39
N ILE A 51 -9.82 -2.21 1.65
CA ILE A 51 -8.90 -1.26 1.03
C ILE A 51 -7.72 -1.02 1.97
N ILE A 52 -6.52 -1.22 1.46
CA ILE A 52 -5.27 -1.08 2.21
C ILE A 52 -4.45 0.04 1.58
N PRO A 53 -4.16 1.13 2.31
CA PRO A 53 -3.18 2.12 1.87
C PRO A 53 -1.80 1.48 1.76
N TYR A 54 -1.09 1.71 0.65
CA TYR A 54 0.20 1.11 0.38
C TYR A 54 1.17 2.16 -0.15
N LEU A 55 2.29 2.35 0.55
CA LEU A 55 3.28 3.37 0.19
C LEU A 55 4.58 2.71 -0.25
N ILE A 56 5.06 3.11 -1.42
CA ILE A 56 6.34 2.69 -1.97
C ILE A 56 7.26 3.91 -2.02
N ILE A 57 8.39 3.86 -1.31
CA ILE A 57 9.39 4.92 -1.28
C ILE A 57 10.61 4.47 -2.07
N GLU A 58 11.02 5.30 -3.03
CA GLU A 58 12.14 5.06 -3.93
C GLU A 58 13.16 6.19 -3.86
N TYR A 59 14.42 5.83 -3.71
CA TYR A 59 15.58 6.73 -3.80
C TYR A 59 16.62 6.14 -4.76
N SER A 60 16.91 6.82 -5.84
CA SER A 60 18.00 6.47 -6.79
C SER A 60 18.00 4.98 -7.19
N GLY A 61 16.82 4.41 -7.51
CA GLY A 61 16.67 3.02 -7.91
C GLY A 61 16.69 2.00 -6.74
N HIS A 62 16.75 2.48 -5.50
CA HIS A 62 16.57 1.67 -4.30
C HIS A 62 15.18 1.90 -3.71
N TYR A 63 14.63 0.89 -3.10
CA TYR A 63 13.30 0.90 -2.50
C TYR A 63 13.39 0.65 -1.01
N LEU A 64 12.65 1.44 -0.22
CA LEU A 64 12.55 1.20 1.23
C LEU A 64 11.68 -0.02 1.48
N VAL A 65 12.23 -1.03 2.16
CA VAL A 65 11.59 -2.31 2.41
C VAL A 65 11.63 -2.59 3.91
N PHE A 66 10.48 -2.98 4.46
CA PHE A 66 10.31 -3.32 5.87
C PHE A 66 10.41 -4.83 6.08
N ASP A 67 11.13 -5.24 7.10
CA ASP A 67 11.15 -6.60 7.61
C ASP A 67 9.89 -6.84 8.45
N THR A 68 9.09 -7.80 8.03
CA THR A 68 7.83 -8.16 8.72
C THR A 68 7.97 -9.35 9.65
N GLY A 69 9.17 -9.89 9.79
CA GLY A 69 9.54 -11.07 10.59
C GLY A 69 9.68 -12.33 9.74
N ASP A 70 10.45 -13.29 10.25
CA ASP A 70 10.68 -14.59 9.60
C ASP A 70 11.20 -14.50 8.15
N ASP A 71 12.09 -13.53 7.89
CA ASP A 71 12.67 -13.27 6.56
C ASP A 71 11.60 -12.95 5.48
N HIS A 72 10.50 -12.29 5.92
CA HIS A 72 9.47 -11.76 5.03
C HIS A 72 9.54 -10.23 4.96
N TYR A 73 9.13 -9.69 3.83
CA TYR A 73 9.27 -8.27 3.50
C TYR A 73 7.96 -7.65 3.02
N SER A 74 7.84 -6.34 3.23
CA SER A 74 6.79 -5.51 2.67
C SER A 74 7.34 -4.12 2.30
N PHE A 75 6.74 -3.45 1.33
CA PHE A 75 6.98 -2.02 1.13
C PHE A 75 6.27 -1.16 2.16
N ASN A 76 5.29 -1.72 2.85
CA ASN A 76 4.55 -1.04 3.91
C ASN A 76 5.14 -1.30 5.30
N SER A 77 5.19 -0.26 6.13
CA SER A 77 5.45 -0.43 7.56
C SER A 77 4.30 -1.16 8.26
N LYS A 78 4.60 -1.95 9.29
CA LYS A 78 3.57 -2.52 10.17
C LYS A 78 2.79 -1.36 10.82
N GLY A 79 1.48 -1.28 10.64
CA GLY A 79 0.63 -0.27 11.28
C GLY A 79 -0.26 0.54 10.34
N ILE A 80 0.04 0.57 9.03
CA ILE A 80 -0.80 1.30 8.05
C ILE A 80 -2.22 0.70 7.92
N VAL A 81 -2.44 -0.52 8.38
CA VAL A 81 -3.68 -1.28 8.14
C VAL A 81 -4.85 -0.82 9.00
N TYR A 82 -4.62 -0.04 10.06
CA TYR A 82 -5.69 0.29 11.00
C TYR A 82 -5.88 1.79 11.14
N ILE A 83 -6.99 2.28 10.66
CA ILE A 83 -7.51 3.61 10.93
C ILE A 83 -8.17 3.54 12.32
N GLN A 84 -7.39 3.70 13.40
CA GLN A 84 -7.93 3.56 14.75
C GLN A 84 -8.79 4.73 15.22
N ASP A 85 -8.60 5.93 14.66
CA ASP A 85 -9.19 7.16 15.19
C ASP A 85 -9.91 8.04 14.16
N CYS A 86 -10.08 7.58 12.92
CA CYS A 86 -10.63 8.41 11.83
C CYS A 86 -12.03 7.96 11.42
N VAL A 87 -12.94 7.91 12.37
CA VAL A 87 -14.27 7.27 12.25
C VAL A 87 -15.23 7.97 11.30
N HIS A 88 -14.98 9.19 10.85
CA HIS A 88 -16.06 9.98 10.29
C HIS A 88 -15.82 10.67 8.93
N ARG A 89 -14.67 10.49 8.25
CA ARG A 89 -14.44 11.16 6.97
C ARG A 89 -13.60 10.35 6.00
N TYR A 90 -14.04 10.28 4.79
CA TYR A 90 -13.37 9.65 3.63
C TYR A 90 -12.03 10.30 3.24
N ASP A 91 -11.69 11.44 3.82
CA ASP A 91 -10.56 12.29 3.45
C ASP A 91 -9.21 11.83 4.04
N TYR A 92 -9.15 10.65 4.66
CA TYR A 92 -8.01 10.28 5.52
C TYR A 92 -7.00 9.29 4.96
N ILE A 93 -7.19 8.70 3.78
CA ILE A 93 -6.19 7.76 3.25
C ILE A 93 -4.85 8.46 3.06
N ARG A 94 -4.85 9.59 2.35
CA ARG A 94 -3.63 10.33 2.06
C ARG A 94 -2.95 10.87 3.33
N PRO A 95 -3.62 11.53 4.27
CA PRO A 95 -3.01 11.94 5.54
C PRO A 95 -2.41 10.79 6.35
N ILE A 96 -3.01 9.59 6.31
CA ILE A 96 -2.44 8.40 6.96
C ILE A 96 -1.15 7.98 6.28
N VAL A 97 -1.13 7.96 4.96
CA VAL A 97 0.07 7.64 4.18
C VAL A 97 1.17 8.66 4.44
N GLU A 98 0.83 9.95 4.48
CA GLU A 98 1.77 11.04 4.78
C GLU A 98 2.34 10.91 6.20
N TYR A 99 1.49 10.70 7.19
CA TYR A 99 1.92 10.48 8.57
C TYR A 99 2.88 9.28 8.69
N ASN A 100 2.55 8.15 8.07
CA ASN A 100 3.41 6.97 8.11
C ASN A 100 4.74 7.20 7.38
N ALA A 101 4.72 7.96 6.28
CA ALA A 101 5.93 8.33 5.56
C ALA A 101 6.87 9.17 6.43
N GLU A 102 6.33 10.15 7.16
CA GLU A 102 7.10 10.97 8.10
C GLU A 102 7.68 10.12 9.24
N GLN A 103 6.92 9.17 9.78
CA GLN A 103 7.41 8.23 10.79
C GLN A 103 8.54 7.34 10.27
N CYS A 104 8.59 7.07 8.97
CA CYS A 104 9.68 6.34 8.32
C CYS A 104 10.92 7.21 8.02
N GLY A 105 10.84 8.53 8.20
CA GLY A 105 11.93 9.48 7.95
C GLY A 105 11.78 10.30 6.68
N LEU A 106 10.69 10.17 5.92
CA LEU A 106 10.42 10.99 4.76
C LEU A 106 10.14 12.45 5.19
N GLN A 107 10.96 13.38 4.73
CA GLN A 107 10.80 14.80 5.06
C GLN A 107 9.91 15.55 4.07
N ASP A 108 9.99 15.21 2.78
CA ASP A 108 9.19 15.86 1.74
C ASP A 108 7.97 15.01 1.35
N ILE A 109 6.87 15.19 2.09
CA ILE A 109 5.60 14.53 1.81
C ILE A 109 5.00 14.88 0.44
N ARG A 110 5.43 15.99 -0.19
CA ARG A 110 5.00 16.38 -1.54
C ARG A 110 5.52 15.44 -2.62
N ALA A 111 6.56 14.66 -2.30
CA ALA A 111 7.05 13.59 -3.18
C ALA A 111 6.05 12.43 -3.33
N ILE A 112 5.10 12.29 -2.40
CA ILE A 112 4.08 11.25 -2.44
C ILE A 112 3.05 11.57 -3.54
N LYS A 113 2.93 10.66 -4.51
CA LYS A 113 2.01 10.79 -5.65
C LYS A 113 1.13 9.56 -5.76
N ASP A 114 -0.06 9.75 -6.27
CA ASP A 114 -0.95 8.65 -6.64
C ASP A 114 -0.26 7.78 -7.69
N PHE A 115 -0.33 6.47 -7.50
CA PHE A 115 0.28 5.52 -8.42
C PHE A 115 -0.76 4.59 -9.05
N GLY A 116 -1.64 3.98 -8.26
CA GLY A 116 -2.64 3.05 -8.76
C GLY A 116 -3.16 2.09 -7.71
N PHE A 117 -3.47 0.89 -8.16
CA PHE A 117 -4.01 -0.18 -7.33
C PHE A 117 -3.22 -1.47 -7.55
N ILE A 118 -3.19 -2.31 -6.52
CA ILE A 118 -2.70 -3.68 -6.62
C ILE A 118 -3.77 -4.62 -6.08
N LYS A 119 -4.10 -5.63 -6.90
CA LYS A 119 -4.93 -6.77 -6.51
C LYS A 119 -4.10 -8.03 -6.57
N ALA A 120 -3.83 -8.62 -5.41
CA ALA A 120 -3.02 -9.82 -5.26
C ALA A 120 -3.92 -11.05 -5.08
N GLN A 121 -4.51 -11.54 -6.15
CA GLN A 121 -5.55 -12.58 -6.13
C GLN A 121 -5.14 -13.86 -5.40
N ARG A 122 -3.87 -14.26 -5.54
CA ARG A 122 -3.39 -15.55 -4.98
C ARG A 122 -3.20 -15.52 -3.47
N THR A 123 -2.90 -14.34 -2.91
CA THR A 123 -2.54 -14.19 -1.49
C THR A 123 -3.63 -13.49 -0.70
N ASN A 124 -4.23 -12.43 -1.27
CA ASN A 124 -5.24 -11.60 -0.60
C ASN A 124 -6.37 -11.27 -1.59
N PRO A 125 -7.21 -12.25 -1.97
CA PRO A 125 -8.22 -12.06 -3.03
C PRO A 125 -9.30 -11.03 -2.67
N ASP A 126 -9.49 -10.77 -1.37
CA ASP A 126 -10.49 -9.84 -0.85
C ASP A 126 -9.92 -8.47 -0.47
N ASP A 127 -8.62 -8.27 -0.69
CA ASP A 127 -7.93 -7.04 -0.38
C ASP A 127 -7.47 -6.32 -1.66
N ILE A 128 -7.57 -4.99 -1.65
CA ILE A 128 -7.05 -4.12 -2.71
C ILE A 128 -6.12 -3.09 -2.06
N ALA A 129 -4.89 -2.99 -2.55
CA ALA A 129 -4.01 -1.91 -2.15
C ALA A 129 -4.27 -0.66 -3.00
N ILE A 130 -4.48 0.49 -2.34
CA ILE A 130 -4.35 1.81 -2.96
C ILE A 130 -2.89 2.22 -2.81
N VAL A 131 -2.20 2.38 -3.94
CA VAL A 131 -0.76 2.58 -3.97
C VAL A 131 -0.41 4.03 -4.18
N TYR A 132 0.41 4.54 -3.29
CA TYR A 132 1.13 5.80 -3.42
C TYR A 132 2.60 5.51 -3.62
N ARG A 133 3.28 6.34 -4.40
CA ARG A 133 4.71 6.23 -4.66
C ARG A 133 5.39 7.56 -4.38
N ALA A 134 6.45 7.53 -3.59
CA ALA A 134 7.33 8.65 -3.34
C ALA A 134 8.69 8.40 -3.99
N LYS A 135 9.01 9.14 -5.07
CA LYS A 135 10.36 9.21 -5.62
C LYS A 135 11.07 10.40 -4.97
N ILE A 136 12.08 10.11 -4.18
CA ILE A 136 12.81 11.13 -3.42
C ILE A 136 14.20 11.35 -3.98
N ASN A 137 14.70 12.57 -3.80
CA ASN A 137 16.03 12.99 -4.24
C ASN A 137 17.02 13.11 -3.07
N THR A 138 16.54 13.09 -1.84
CA THR A 138 17.34 13.20 -0.64
C THR A 138 17.30 11.89 0.12
N PHE A 139 18.47 11.31 0.36
CA PHE A 139 18.59 10.10 1.16
C PHE A 139 18.22 10.37 2.62
N PHE A 140 17.59 9.41 3.24
CA PHE A 140 17.44 9.33 4.70
C PHE A 140 17.77 7.93 5.19
N GLU A 141 18.19 7.83 6.44
CA GLU A 141 18.52 6.55 7.05
C GLU A 141 17.25 5.70 7.26
N ALA A 142 17.30 4.44 6.85
CA ALA A 142 16.17 3.54 7.03
C ALA A 142 15.92 3.30 8.54
N PRO A 143 14.65 3.19 8.98
CA PRO A 143 14.32 2.75 10.33
C PRO A 143 14.92 1.36 10.66
N ASP A 144 15.06 1.03 11.95
CA ASP A 144 15.69 -0.22 12.41
C ASP A 144 15.09 -1.50 11.81
N ASN A 145 13.79 -1.47 11.50
CA ASN A 145 13.07 -2.59 10.89
C ASN A 145 12.95 -2.49 9.37
N ALA A 146 13.73 -1.63 8.73
CA ALA A 146 13.69 -1.40 7.31
C ALA A 146 15.10 -1.33 6.70
N LYS A 147 15.17 -1.49 5.38
CA LYS A 147 16.42 -1.34 4.62
C LYS A 147 16.13 -0.88 3.19
N TRP A 148 17.13 -0.28 2.58
CA TRP A 148 17.12 0.03 1.17
C TRP A 148 17.55 -1.19 0.36
N MET A 149 16.72 -1.61 -0.59
CA MET A 149 17.01 -2.69 -1.53
C MET A 149 17.05 -2.15 -2.96
N ASP A 150 18.04 -2.56 -3.72
CA ASP A 150 18.07 -2.31 -5.15
C ASP A 150 17.15 -3.27 -5.93
N TYR A 151 17.03 -3.04 -7.24
CA TYR A 151 16.19 -3.84 -8.12
C TYR A 151 16.58 -5.34 -8.10
N ASN A 152 17.88 -5.65 -8.13
CA ASN A 152 18.35 -7.04 -8.15
C ASN A 152 17.99 -7.78 -6.84
N ASP A 153 18.14 -7.08 -5.72
CA ASP A 153 17.72 -7.60 -4.40
C ASP A 153 16.22 -7.86 -4.35
N LEU A 154 15.40 -6.95 -4.90
CA LEU A 154 13.94 -7.14 -4.97
C LEU A 154 13.58 -8.38 -5.79
N VAL A 155 14.17 -8.54 -6.97
CA VAL A 155 13.89 -9.68 -7.86
C VAL A 155 14.32 -10.99 -7.19
N ASN A 156 15.52 -11.04 -6.61
CA ASN A 156 16.05 -12.23 -5.95
C ASN A 156 15.23 -12.65 -4.73
N LYS A 157 14.62 -11.70 -4.04
CA LYS A 157 13.82 -11.91 -2.82
C LYS A 157 12.31 -11.82 -3.06
N CYS A 158 11.86 -11.73 -4.29
CA CYS A 158 10.46 -11.48 -4.65
C CYS A 158 9.47 -12.39 -3.90
N ARG A 159 9.78 -13.69 -3.81
CA ARG A 159 8.91 -14.68 -3.14
C ARG A 159 8.77 -14.50 -1.63
N LYS A 160 9.61 -13.66 -1.02
CA LYS A 160 9.59 -13.35 0.42
C LYS A 160 8.75 -12.10 0.73
N PHE A 161 8.25 -11.42 -0.29
CA PHE A 161 7.38 -10.26 -0.12
C PHE A 161 5.93 -10.67 0.14
N ASP A 162 5.17 -9.73 0.75
CA ASP A 162 3.72 -9.85 0.79
C ASP A 162 3.13 -9.86 -0.64
N GLY A 163 1.85 -10.26 -0.76
CA GLY A 163 1.23 -10.42 -2.07
C GLY A 163 1.23 -9.14 -2.91
N PHE A 164 1.06 -7.99 -2.30
CA PHE A 164 1.11 -6.71 -3.02
C PHE A 164 2.53 -6.38 -3.47
N GLY A 165 3.52 -6.68 -2.63
CA GLY A 165 4.93 -6.50 -2.97
C GLY A 165 5.36 -7.40 -4.13
N ILE A 166 4.93 -8.65 -4.18
CA ILE A 166 5.17 -9.56 -5.30
C ILE A 166 4.62 -8.98 -6.61
N GLU A 167 3.37 -8.52 -6.61
CA GLU A 167 2.75 -7.94 -7.80
C GLU A 167 3.47 -6.66 -8.26
N PHE A 168 3.90 -5.81 -7.34
CA PHE A 168 4.67 -4.63 -7.69
C PHE A 168 6.05 -4.97 -8.27
N ILE A 169 6.76 -5.96 -7.72
CA ILE A 169 8.04 -6.41 -8.25
C ILE A 169 7.86 -7.00 -9.66
N ASN A 170 6.84 -7.81 -9.89
CA ASN A 170 6.51 -8.33 -11.23
C ASN A 170 6.24 -7.18 -12.21
N TYR A 171 5.49 -6.16 -11.79
CA TYR A 171 5.27 -4.95 -12.60
C TYR A 171 6.59 -4.26 -12.97
N LEU A 172 7.56 -4.17 -12.04
CA LEU A 172 8.87 -3.59 -12.32
C LEU A 172 9.65 -4.43 -13.35
N ILE A 173 9.60 -5.75 -13.23
CA ILE A 173 10.23 -6.69 -14.18
C ILE A 173 9.67 -6.46 -15.59
N ASP A 174 8.34 -6.41 -15.72
CA ASP A 174 7.67 -6.25 -17.02
C ASP A 174 7.96 -4.89 -17.68
N LYS A 175 8.33 -3.87 -16.89
CA LYS A 175 8.68 -2.54 -17.41
C LYS A 175 10.10 -2.44 -17.96
N ILE A 176 10.99 -3.36 -17.60
CA ILE A 176 12.40 -3.35 -18.00
C ILE A 176 12.62 -4.21 -19.26
N ILE A 177 11.74 -5.16 -19.52
CA ILE A 177 11.73 -5.97 -20.73
C ILE A 177 11.02 -5.20 -21.85
#